data_aec99ba90fa1a33c04a5ecfbfe6cec0c
#
_entry.id   aec99ba90fa1a33c04a5ecfbfe6cec0c
#
_cell.length_a   1.000
_cell.length_b   1.000
_cell.length_c   1.000
_cell.angle_alpha   90.00
_cell.angle_beta   90.00
_cell.angle_gamma   90.00
#
_symmetry.space_group_name_H-M   'P 1'
#
loop_
_entity.id
_entity.type
_entity.pdbx_description
1 polymer ?
#
loop_
_entity_poly.entity_id
_entity_poly.type
_entity_poly.pdbx_seq_one_letter_code
_entity_poly.pdbx_strand_id
1 'polypeptide(L)'
;MQTPTLETERLILRPLSLDDAPAIQLLLNDWEVVKFLATVPWPYPDDGAVDFLSTSMLPAMEDGNAFGWAITANQVGPELIGQIDYRIERGETVVGKRGFWLGKNYWGNGYMSEAVSASVDFVFGEAGLDLIRAENAQANRGSARIKEKTIGRLVEVRDDDFVSGRGPCEFWEISRDDWHASRGTTTAC
;
A
#
# COMPACT_ATOMS: atom_id res chain seq x y z
N MET A 1 -15.65 -7.91 5.97
CA MET A 1 -15.47 -6.64 6.73
C MET A 1 -15.25 -5.54 5.71
N GLN A 2 -15.85 -4.36 5.87
CA GLN A 2 -15.65 -3.21 4.99
C GLN A 2 -14.36 -2.47 5.36
N THR A 3 -13.75 -1.79 4.39
CA THR A 3 -12.60 -0.90 4.61
C THR A 3 -13.04 0.30 5.47
N PRO A 4 -12.50 0.52 6.67
CA PRO A 4 -12.87 1.68 7.49
C PRO A 4 -12.09 2.93 7.06
N THR A 5 -12.51 4.09 7.55
CA THR A 5 -11.67 5.29 7.54
C THR A 5 -10.69 5.22 8.71
N LEU A 6 -9.40 5.48 8.45
CA LEU A 6 -8.37 5.57 9.48
C LEU A 6 -7.85 7.01 9.51
N GLU A 7 -7.81 7.60 10.70
CA GLU A 7 -7.30 8.94 10.92
C GLU A 7 -5.94 8.89 11.62
N THR A 8 -5.03 9.73 11.19
CA THR A 8 -3.72 9.92 11.79
C THR A 8 -3.49 11.38 12.12
N GLU A 9 -2.31 11.75 12.58
CA GLU A 9 -1.98 13.15 12.86
C GLU A 9 -2.12 14.06 11.62
N ARG A 10 -1.73 13.56 10.45
CA ARG A 10 -1.65 14.37 9.21
C ARG A 10 -2.50 13.84 8.06
N LEU A 11 -2.99 12.60 8.16
CA LEU A 11 -3.62 11.90 7.05
C LEU A 11 -5.02 11.41 7.42
N ILE A 12 -5.86 11.32 6.39
CA ILE A 12 -7.07 10.53 6.42
C ILE A 12 -6.93 9.45 5.34
N LEU A 13 -7.00 8.20 5.76
CA LEU A 13 -7.07 7.05 4.88
C LEU A 13 -8.54 6.64 4.78
N ARG A 14 -9.23 7.09 3.75
CA ARG A 14 -10.62 6.73 3.51
C ARG A 14 -10.74 5.59 2.49
N PRO A 15 -11.83 4.80 2.51
CA PRO A 15 -12.04 3.81 1.46
C PRO A 15 -11.92 4.41 0.07
N LEU A 16 -11.32 3.66 -0.85
CA LEU A 16 -11.29 4.01 -2.27
C LEU A 16 -12.72 4.05 -2.84
N SER A 17 -12.95 4.95 -3.76
CA SER A 17 -14.19 5.09 -4.51
C SER A 17 -13.92 5.38 -5.99
N LEU A 18 -14.93 5.28 -6.83
CA LEU A 18 -14.79 5.61 -8.25
C LEU A 18 -14.46 7.09 -8.48
N ASP A 19 -14.83 7.97 -7.54
CA ASP A 19 -14.50 9.40 -7.60
C ASP A 19 -13.00 9.68 -7.49
N ASP A 20 -12.18 8.70 -7.08
CA ASP A 20 -10.73 8.81 -7.03
C ASP A 20 -10.06 8.63 -8.40
N ALA A 21 -10.79 8.13 -9.40
CA ALA A 21 -10.22 7.82 -10.71
C ALA A 21 -9.47 9.00 -11.35
N PRO A 22 -9.98 10.24 -11.34
CA PRO A 22 -9.25 11.37 -11.94
C PRO A 22 -7.90 11.65 -11.27
N ALA A 23 -7.82 11.55 -9.93
CA ALA A 23 -6.58 11.78 -9.18
C ALA A 23 -5.58 10.63 -9.41
N ILE A 24 -6.05 9.38 -9.41
CA ILE A 24 -5.23 8.20 -9.73
C ILE A 24 -4.67 8.33 -11.15
N GLN A 25 -5.53 8.66 -12.14
CA GLN A 25 -5.15 8.85 -13.52
C GLN A 25 -4.03 9.88 -13.68
N LEU A 26 -4.18 11.02 -13.01
CA LEU A 26 -3.18 12.10 -13.04
C LEU A 26 -1.85 11.67 -12.43
N LEU A 27 -1.87 11.03 -11.26
CA LEU A 27 -0.67 10.72 -10.49
C LEU A 27 0.09 9.50 -11.03
N LEU A 28 -0.60 8.51 -11.62
CA LEU A 28 0.05 7.35 -12.25
C LEU A 28 0.53 7.64 -13.67
N ASN A 29 0.22 8.79 -14.25
CA ASN A 29 0.82 9.24 -15.51
C ASN A 29 2.20 9.93 -15.31
N ASP A 30 2.88 9.64 -14.22
CA ASP A 30 4.27 10.05 -13.93
C ASP A 30 5.18 8.82 -13.93
N TRP A 31 6.15 8.77 -14.86
CA TRP A 31 7.13 7.70 -14.97
C TRP A 31 7.86 7.41 -13.63
N GLU A 32 8.20 8.45 -12.88
CA GLU A 32 8.90 8.28 -11.60
C GLU A 32 8.06 7.50 -10.58
N VAL A 33 6.73 7.65 -10.64
CA VAL A 33 5.80 6.92 -9.76
C VAL A 33 5.67 5.47 -10.20
N VAL A 34 5.48 5.22 -11.50
CA VAL A 34 5.11 3.89 -11.99
C VAL A 34 6.29 2.96 -12.28
N LYS A 35 7.48 3.49 -12.56
CA LYS A 35 8.63 2.69 -13.01
C LYS A 35 8.98 1.47 -12.13
N PHE A 36 8.66 1.51 -10.84
CA PHE A 36 8.90 0.43 -9.88
C PHE A 36 7.64 -0.33 -9.47
N LEU A 37 6.49 -0.06 -10.11
CA LEU A 37 5.28 -0.84 -9.92
C LEU A 37 5.27 -2.04 -10.88
N ALA A 38 4.70 -3.15 -10.43
CA ALA A 38 4.71 -4.40 -11.20
C ALA A 38 3.52 -4.52 -12.16
N THR A 39 2.35 -4.04 -11.77
CA THR A 39 1.08 -4.35 -12.44
C THR A 39 0.41 -3.17 -13.14
N VAL A 40 1.08 -2.03 -13.19
CA VAL A 40 0.56 -0.82 -13.84
C VAL A 40 0.98 -0.81 -15.30
N PRO A 41 0.05 -0.68 -16.26
CA PRO A 41 0.42 -0.56 -17.68
C PRO A 41 1.14 0.78 -17.95
N TRP A 42 2.05 0.77 -18.93
CA TRP A 42 2.72 2.00 -19.36
C TRP A 42 2.83 2.06 -20.90
N PRO A 43 2.46 3.16 -21.55
CA PRO A 43 1.83 4.38 -20.97
C PRO A 43 0.54 4.07 -20.22
N TYR A 44 0.22 4.86 -19.18
CA TYR A 44 -0.99 4.63 -18.42
C TYR A 44 -2.22 4.96 -19.28
N PRO A 45 -3.15 4.02 -19.50
CA PRO A 45 -4.30 4.23 -20.40
C PRO A 45 -5.21 5.36 -19.89
N ASP A 46 -5.89 6.06 -20.79
CA ASP A 46 -6.79 7.18 -20.43
C ASP A 46 -7.95 6.78 -19.51
N ASP A 47 -8.38 5.52 -19.57
CA ASP A 47 -9.43 4.93 -18.72
C ASP A 47 -8.86 3.98 -17.63
N GLY A 48 -7.53 3.88 -17.51
CA GLY A 48 -6.86 2.90 -16.65
C GLY A 48 -7.26 2.99 -15.19
N ALA A 49 -7.47 4.18 -14.66
CA ALA A 49 -7.90 4.37 -13.28
C ALA A 49 -9.36 3.93 -13.06
N VAL A 50 -10.24 4.25 -14.00
CA VAL A 50 -11.65 3.82 -13.95
C VAL A 50 -11.74 2.30 -14.08
N ASP A 51 -11.00 1.70 -15.01
CA ASP A 51 -10.97 0.25 -15.19
C ASP A 51 -10.44 -0.45 -13.94
N PHE A 52 -9.29 -0.03 -13.42
CA PHE A 52 -8.73 -0.59 -12.18
C PHE A 52 -9.71 -0.55 -11.00
N LEU A 53 -10.35 0.61 -10.77
CA LEU A 53 -11.30 0.75 -9.67
C LEU A 53 -12.54 -0.11 -9.89
N SER A 54 -13.19 -0.01 -11.07
CA SER A 54 -14.48 -0.63 -11.31
C SER A 54 -14.41 -2.14 -11.52
N THR A 55 -13.33 -2.65 -12.11
CA THR A 55 -13.22 -4.08 -12.46
C THR A 55 -12.38 -4.89 -11.49
N SER A 56 -11.53 -4.25 -10.69
CA SER A 56 -10.58 -4.96 -9.83
C SER A 56 -10.68 -4.58 -8.36
N MET A 57 -10.51 -3.29 -8.01
CA MET A 57 -10.36 -2.92 -6.60
C MET A 57 -11.69 -2.89 -5.86
N LEU A 58 -12.68 -2.15 -6.36
CA LEU A 58 -13.96 -2.01 -5.67
C LEU A 58 -14.73 -3.33 -5.54
N PRO A 59 -14.82 -4.19 -6.57
CA PRO A 59 -15.41 -5.52 -6.40
C PRO A 59 -14.69 -6.38 -5.36
N ALA A 60 -13.34 -6.37 -5.33
CA ALA A 60 -12.60 -7.12 -4.33
C ALA A 60 -12.81 -6.58 -2.90
N MET A 61 -13.01 -5.27 -2.74
CA MET A 61 -13.36 -4.66 -1.45
C MET A 61 -14.78 -5.05 -1.01
N GLU A 62 -15.75 -5.06 -1.93
CA GLU A 62 -17.13 -5.51 -1.66
C GLU A 62 -17.18 -6.97 -1.22
N ASP A 63 -16.43 -7.84 -1.89
CA ASP A 63 -16.33 -9.27 -1.58
C ASP A 63 -15.52 -9.56 -0.29
N GLY A 64 -14.92 -8.53 0.33
CA GLY A 64 -14.03 -8.67 1.48
C GLY A 64 -12.69 -9.35 1.15
N ASN A 65 -12.29 -9.36 -0.11
CA ASN A 65 -11.02 -9.90 -0.61
C ASN A 65 -9.94 -8.83 -0.76
N ALA A 66 -10.26 -7.57 -0.43
CA ALA A 66 -9.28 -6.49 -0.36
C ALA A 66 -9.69 -5.44 0.68
N PHE A 67 -8.66 -4.74 1.19
CA PHE A 67 -8.80 -3.43 1.81
C PHE A 67 -8.07 -2.41 0.93
N GLY A 68 -8.68 -1.29 0.62
CA GLY A 68 -8.08 -0.26 -0.23
C GLY A 68 -8.40 1.14 0.28
N TRP A 69 -7.36 1.95 0.51
CA TRP A 69 -7.49 3.32 0.99
C TRP A 69 -6.92 4.33 0.00
N ALA A 70 -7.70 5.38 -0.23
CA ALA A 70 -7.21 6.66 -0.71
C ALA A 70 -6.52 7.38 0.45
N ILE A 71 -5.28 7.78 0.26
CA ILE A 71 -4.54 8.60 1.22
C ILE A 71 -4.80 10.06 0.87
N THR A 72 -5.31 10.83 1.83
CA THR A 72 -5.45 12.30 1.74
C THR A 72 -4.65 12.96 2.86
N ALA A 73 -4.20 14.20 2.68
CA ALA A 73 -3.42 14.90 3.69
C ALA A 73 -4.10 16.21 4.09
N ASN A 74 -4.27 16.44 5.39
CA ASN A 74 -4.97 17.61 5.94
C ASN A 74 -4.45 18.95 5.40
N GLN A 75 -3.15 19.03 5.11
CA GLN A 75 -2.50 20.23 4.57
C GLN A 75 -2.65 20.42 3.06
N VAL A 76 -3.11 19.39 2.34
CA VAL A 76 -3.25 19.39 0.87
C VAL A 76 -4.71 19.56 0.46
N GLY A 77 -5.61 18.88 1.15
CA GLY A 77 -7.04 18.89 0.85
C GLY A 77 -7.62 17.48 0.75
N PRO A 78 -8.87 17.34 0.30
CA PRO A 78 -9.58 16.07 0.26
C PRO A 78 -9.16 15.16 -0.91
N GLU A 79 -8.39 15.67 -1.87
CA GLU A 79 -7.96 14.90 -3.03
C GLU A 79 -6.98 13.80 -2.62
N LEU A 80 -7.08 12.66 -3.31
CA LEU A 80 -6.15 11.55 -3.16
C LEU A 80 -4.73 11.98 -3.57
N ILE A 81 -3.76 11.74 -2.68
CA ILE A 81 -2.32 11.95 -2.93
C ILE A 81 -1.56 10.64 -3.15
N GLY A 82 -2.21 9.50 -2.91
CA GLY A 82 -1.67 8.16 -3.05
C GLY A 82 -2.65 7.10 -2.58
N GLN A 83 -2.22 5.86 -2.64
CA GLN A 83 -3.02 4.69 -2.31
C GLN A 83 -2.22 3.69 -1.49
N ILE A 84 -2.91 2.98 -0.60
CA ILE A 84 -2.42 1.75 0.04
C ILE A 84 -3.52 0.71 0.00
N ASP A 85 -3.18 -0.53 -0.33
CA ASP A 85 -4.13 -1.64 -0.37
C ASP A 85 -3.52 -2.94 0.12
N TYR A 86 -4.41 -3.87 0.46
CA TYR A 86 -4.10 -5.26 0.81
C TYR A 86 -5.03 -6.18 0.03
N ARG A 87 -4.48 -7.08 -0.77
CA ARG A 87 -5.22 -8.20 -1.37
C ARG A 87 -5.14 -9.39 -0.43
N ILE A 88 -6.29 -9.96 -0.07
CA ILE A 88 -6.40 -10.95 0.98
C ILE A 88 -6.42 -12.36 0.39
N GLU A 89 -5.47 -13.17 0.81
CA GLU A 89 -5.41 -14.60 0.54
C GLU A 89 -5.81 -15.37 1.81
N ARG A 90 -6.89 -16.14 1.70
CA ARG A 90 -7.43 -16.93 2.82
C ARG A 90 -7.00 -18.38 2.71
N GLY A 91 -6.45 -18.92 3.80
CA GLY A 91 -6.00 -20.30 3.96
C GLY A 91 -5.86 -20.60 5.44
N GLU A 92 -4.98 -21.53 5.82
CA GLU A 92 -4.61 -21.77 7.22
C GLU A 92 -4.01 -20.50 7.85
N THR A 93 -3.31 -19.70 7.05
CA THR A 93 -2.80 -18.37 7.39
C THR A 93 -3.49 -17.34 6.52
N VAL A 94 -4.01 -16.27 7.12
CA VAL A 94 -4.62 -15.16 6.38
C VAL A 94 -3.54 -14.16 6.01
N VAL A 95 -3.25 -14.06 4.72
CA VAL A 95 -2.15 -13.23 4.20
C VAL A 95 -2.70 -12.00 3.47
N GLY A 96 -2.16 -10.83 3.79
CA GLY A 96 -2.40 -9.60 3.03
C GLY A 96 -1.22 -9.28 2.11
N LYS A 97 -1.43 -9.30 0.81
CA LYS A 97 -0.45 -8.75 -0.15
C LYS A 97 -0.60 -7.24 -0.21
N ARG A 98 0.38 -6.52 0.30
CA ARG A 98 0.36 -5.06 0.39
C ARG A 98 0.96 -4.40 -0.84
N GLY A 99 0.15 -3.53 -1.47
CA GLY A 99 0.58 -2.55 -2.45
C GLY A 99 0.47 -1.12 -1.92
N PHE A 100 1.33 -0.22 -2.37
CA PHE A 100 1.18 1.21 -2.15
C PHE A 100 1.95 2.05 -3.16
N TRP A 101 1.47 3.25 -3.38
CA TRP A 101 2.17 4.29 -4.13
C TRP A 101 1.75 5.68 -3.64
N LEU A 102 2.58 6.67 -3.90
CA LEU A 102 2.35 8.07 -3.55
C LEU A 102 2.80 8.93 -4.73
N GLY A 103 2.02 9.95 -5.05
CA GLY A 103 2.38 10.92 -6.07
C GLY A 103 3.72 11.58 -5.74
N LYS A 104 4.56 11.82 -6.76
CA LYS A 104 5.96 12.28 -6.61
C LYS A 104 6.09 13.54 -5.75
N ASN A 105 5.18 14.50 -5.90
CA ASN A 105 5.20 15.76 -5.16
C ASN A 105 5.02 15.60 -3.65
N TYR A 106 4.58 14.42 -3.19
CA TYR A 106 4.30 14.12 -1.79
C TYR A 106 5.38 13.27 -1.13
N TRP A 107 6.44 12.87 -1.87
CA TRP A 107 7.55 12.09 -1.34
C TRP A 107 8.37 12.88 -0.34
N GLY A 108 9.11 12.18 0.52
CA GLY A 108 10.01 12.78 1.51
C GLY A 108 9.32 13.34 2.77
N ASN A 109 7.98 13.46 2.79
CA ASN A 109 7.24 14.04 3.90
C ASN A 109 6.88 13.01 5.01
N GLY A 110 7.21 11.75 4.81
CA GLY A 110 6.87 10.67 5.76
C GLY A 110 5.43 10.16 5.68
N TYR A 111 4.60 10.69 4.77
CA TYR A 111 3.19 10.33 4.63
C TYR A 111 2.98 8.83 4.43
N MET A 112 3.72 8.18 3.53
CA MET A 112 3.56 6.75 3.32
C MET A 112 3.95 5.92 4.55
N SER A 113 4.95 6.32 5.32
CA SER A 113 5.32 5.63 6.58
C SER A 113 4.20 5.72 7.60
N GLU A 114 3.54 6.88 7.71
CA GLU A 114 2.40 7.12 8.59
C GLU A 114 1.17 6.31 8.15
N ALA A 115 0.84 6.33 6.86
CA ALA A 115 -0.25 5.56 6.28
C ALA A 115 -0.06 4.05 6.48
N VAL A 116 1.15 3.55 6.23
CA VAL A 116 1.49 2.13 6.43
C VAL A 116 1.36 1.74 7.91
N SER A 117 1.82 2.58 8.85
CA SER A 117 1.69 2.27 10.28
C SER A 117 0.21 2.11 10.68
N ALA A 118 -0.65 3.07 10.31
CA ALA A 118 -2.07 3.03 10.62
C ALA A 118 -2.79 1.82 9.99
N SER A 119 -2.47 1.54 8.71
CA SER A 119 -3.09 0.40 8.02
C SER A 119 -2.62 -0.95 8.57
N VAL A 120 -1.36 -1.09 8.97
CA VAL A 120 -0.84 -2.31 9.60
C VAL A 120 -1.48 -2.55 10.97
N ASP A 121 -1.66 -1.49 11.78
CA ASP A 121 -2.37 -1.60 13.06
C ASP A 121 -3.79 -2.12 12.86
N PHE A 122 -4.51 -1.63 11.85
CA PHE A 122 -5.84 -2.12 11.51
C PHE A 122 -5.85 -3.56 11.03
N VAL A 123 -5.01 -3.91 10.03
CA VAL A 123 -5.09 -5.25 9.43
C VAL A 123 -4.66 -6.36 10.37
N PHE A 124 -3.76 -6.11 11.31
CA PHE A 124 -3.39 -7.07 12.35
C PHE A 124 -4.32 -7.04 13.56
N GLY A 125 -4.79 -5.84 13.96
CA GLY A 125 -5.63 -5.67 15.16
C GLY A 125 -7.09 -6.06 14.93
N GLU A 126 -7.69 -5.59 13.85
CA GLU A 126 -9.14 -5.68 13.62
C GLU A 126 -9.50 -6.62 12.46
N ALA A 127 -8.76 -6.57 11.35
CA ALA A 127 -9.06 -7.38 10.18
C ALA A 127 -8.60 -8.84 10.29
N GLY A 128 -7.74 -9.15 11.29
CA GLY A 128 -7.35 -10.51 11.63
C GLY A 128 -6.38 -11.16 10.64
N LEU A 129 -5.57 -10.36 9.93
CA LEU A 129 -4.47 -10.91 9.14
C LEU A 129 -3.39 -11.51 10.05
N ASP A 130 -2.74 -12.57 9.59
CA ASP A 130 -1.62 -13.22 10.29
C ASP A 130 -0.28 -12.75 9.77
N LEU A 131 -0.24 -12.44 8.47
CA LEU A 131 0.99 -12.12 7.74
C LEU A 131 0.71 -11.06 6.67
N ILE A 132 1.64 -10.12 6.52
CA ILE A 132 1.69 -9.21 5.37
C ILE A 132 2.87 -9.63 4.51
N ARG A 133 2.61 -9.80 3.20
CA ARG A 133 3.63 -9.88 2.16
C ARG A 133 3.70 -8.59 1.39
N ALA A 134 4.90 -8.13 1.13
CA ALA A 134 5.14 -6.93 0.35
C ALA A 134 6.40 -7.09 -0.48
N GLU A 135 6.42 -6.45 -1.63
CA GLU A 135 7.55 -6.53 -2.55
C GLU A 135 7.97 -5.13 -3.02
N ASN A 136 9.18 -5.00 -3.50
CA ASN A 136 9.68 -3.81 -4.18
C ASN A 136 10.88 -4.12 -5.06
N ALA A 137 11.01 -3.36 -6.15
CA ALA A 137 12.28 -3.32 -6.87
C ALA A 137 13.40 -2.94 -5.91
N GLN A 138 14.52 -3.66 -5.92
CA GLN A 138 15.67 -3.41 -5.03
C GLN A 138 16.20 -1.97 -5.17
N ALA A 139 16.08 -1.38 -6.37
CA ALA A 139 16.43 0.01 -6.63
C ALA A 139 15.48 1.01 -5.94
N ASN A 140 14.27 0.60 -5.52
CA ASN A 140 13.32 1.45 -4.81
C ASN A 140 13.63 1.51 -3.30
N ARG A 141 14.70 2.21 -2.94
CA ARG A 141 15.14 2.35 -1.54
C ARG A 141 14.12 3.04 -0.63
N GLY A 142 13.25 3.87 -1.20
CA GLY A 142 12.13 4.49 -0.45
C GLY A 142 11.17 3.44 0.07
N SER A 143 10.75 2.51 -0.79
CA SER A 143 9.85 1.41 -0.44
C SER A 143 10.50 0.42 0.54
N ALA A 144 11.78 0.06 0.34
CA ALA A 144 12.51 -0.81 1.25
C ALA A 144 12.57 -0.24 2.69
N ARG A 145 12.91 1.05 2.83
CA ARG A 145 12.96 1.73 4.15
C ARG A 145 11.62 1.71 4.90
N ILE A 146 10.50 1.75 4.19
CA ILE A 146 9.18 1.63 4.83
C ILE A 146 9.00 0.23 5.42
N LYS A 147 9.41 -0.82 4.70
CA LYS A 147 9.32 -2.20 5.18
C LYS A 147 10.25 -2.44 6.38
N GLU A 148 11.48 -1.93 6.32
CA GLU A 148 12.43 -1.97 7.45
C GLU A 148 11.85 -1.29 8.71
N LYS A 149 11.19 -0.14 8.56
CA LYS A 149 10.54 0.58 9.68
C LYS A 149 9.32 -0.15 10.25
N THR A 150 8.66 -0.97 9.47
CA THR A 150 7.51 -1.79 9.89
C THR A 150 7.91 -3.22 10.25
N ILE A 151 9.17 -3.43 10.65
CA ILE A 151 9.72 -4.72 11.10
C ILE A 151 9.59 -5.81 10.03
N GLY A 152 9.67 -5.41 8.78
CA GLY A 152 9.70 -6.35 7.67
C GLY A 152 10.98 -7.14 7.69
N ARG A 153 10.85 -8.46 7.55
CA ARG A 153 11.95 -9.39 7.32
C ARG A 153 12.09 -9.62 5.83
N LEU A 154 13.27 -9.32 5.27
CA LEU A 154 13.60 -9.70 3.90
C LEU A 154 13.72 -11.22 3.82
N VAL A 155 12.89 -11.86 3.00
CA VAL A 155 12.84 -13.32 2.88
C VAL A 155 13.50 -13.84 1.61
N GLU A 156 13.46 -13.06 0.53
CA GLU A 156 14.00 -13.47 -0.76
C GLU A 156 14.38 -12.25 -1.60
N VAL A 157 15.36 -12.42 -2.48
CA VAL A 157 15.64 -11.52 -3.60
C VAL A 157 15.67 -12.36 -4.87
N ARG A 158 14.82 -12.06 -5.83
CA ARG A 158 14.79 -12.71 -7.14
C ARG A 158 14.35 -11.70 -8.20
N ASP A 159 14.60 -12.01 -9.47
CA ASP A 159 14.15 -11.14 -10.54
C ASP A 159 12.63 -11.19 -10.72
N ASP A 160 12.03 -10.02 -10.89
CA ASP A 160 10.61 -9.86 -11.20
C ASP A 160 10.41 -8.75 -12.24
N ASP A 161 9.18 -8.63 -12.76
CA ASP A 161 8.84 -7.68 -13.81
C ASP A 161 8.26 -6.40 -13.21
N PHE A 162 8.79 -5.26 -13.66
CA PHE A 162 8.33 -3.92 -13.31
C PHE A 162 8.02 -3.15 -14.60
N VAL A 163 7.35 -2.02 -14.48
CA VAL A 163 7.12 -1.13 -15.62
C VAL A 163 8.43 -0.72 -16.29
N SER A 164 9.49 -0.54 -15.52
CA SER A 164 10.84 -0.23 -16.04
C SER A 164 11.61 -1.43 -16.63
N GLY A 165 11.03 -2.61 -16.62
CA GLY A 165 11.64 -3.85 -17.08
C GLY A 165 11.99 -4.82 -15.94
N ARG A 166 12.51 -5.98 -16.29
CA ARG A 166 12.86 -7.05 -15.36
C ARG A 166 14.12 -6.71 -14.55
N GLY A 167 14.06 -6.96 -13.25
CA GLY A 167 15.19 -6.71 -12.35
C GLY A 167 15.00 -7.26 -10.94
N PRO A 168 16.00 -7.09 -10.05
CA PRO A 168 15.95 -7.61 -8.69
C PRO A 168 14.77 -7.05 -7.89
N CYS A 169 13.95 -7.95 -7.34
CA CYS A 169 12.82 -7.69 -6.47
C CYS A 169 13.11 -8.24 -5.07
N GLU A 170 12.89 -7.43 -4.06
CA GLU A 170 12.96 -7.80 -2.65
C GLU A 170 11.56 -8.22 -2.18
N PHE A 171 11.46 -9.44 -1.62
CA PHE A 171 10.25 -10.00 -1.03
C PHE A 171 10.35 -9.93 0.49
N TRP A 172 9.35 -9.33 1.12
CA TRP A 172 9.32 -9.05 2.55
C TRP A 172 8.10 -9.66 3.21
N GLU A 173 8.28 -10.12 4.44
CA GLU A 173 7.20 -10.56 5.31
C GLU A 173 7.19 -9.76 6.61
N ILE A 174 5.99 -9.43 7.10
CA ILE A 174 5.73 -8.81 8.38
C ILE A 174 4.71 -9.69 9.09
N SER A 175 5.08 -10.31 10.22
CA SER A 175 4.15 -11.12 11.00
C SER A 175 3.38 -10.27 12.00
N ARG A 176 2.17 -10.70 12.34
CA ARG A 176 1.35 -10.08 13.39
C ARG A 176 2.08 -10.13 14.74
N ASP A 177 2.72 -11.24 15.06
CA ASP A 177 3.40 -11.42 16.35
C ASP A 177 4.59 -10.47 16.50
N ASP A 178 5.43 -10.33 15.47
CA ASP A 178 6.55 -9.39 15.48
C ASP A 178 6.06 -7.96 15.59
N TRP A 179 4.95 -7.62 14.89
CA TRP A 179 4.35 -6.30 14.97
C TRP A 179 3.87 -5.97 16.39
N HIS A 180 3.12 -6.85 17.04
CA HIS A 180 2.65 -6.65 18.42
C HIS A 180 3.80 -6.60 19.42
N ALA A 181 4.81 -7.45 19.27
CA ALA A 181 5.99 -7.43 20.14
C ALA A 181 6.72 -6.07 20.10
N SER A 182 6.82 -5.46 18.92
CA SER A 182 7.45 -4.14 18.78
C SER A 182 6.66 -3.01 19.42
N ARG A 183 5.34 -3.10 19.43
CA ARG A 183 4.46 -2.09 20.06
C ARG A 183 4.46 -2.21 21.58
N GLY A 184 4.62 -3.42 22.12
CA GLY A 184 4.69 -3.67 23.57
C GLY A 184 5.97 -3.16 24.24
N THR A 185 7.03 -2.90 23.47
CA THR A 185 8.32 -2.44 24.01
C THR A 185 8.37 -0.91 24.22
N THR A 186 7.35 -0.15 23.80
CA THR A 186 7.32 1.33 23.91
C THR A 186 6.75 1.86 25.24
N THR A 187 6.43 0.99 26.21
CA THR A 187 5.83 1.43 27.50
C THR A 187 6.80 1.23 28.67
N ALA A 188 8.02 1.74 28.58
CA ALA A 188 8.90 1.91 29.75
C ALA A 188 9.98 2.97 29.47
N CYS A 189 9.64 4.22 29.59
CA CYS A 189 10.57 5.33 29.95
C CYS A 189 9.76 6.44 30.61
#